data_d1cdc430c202899b6bcf0d6d166c4f1c
#
_entry.id   d1cdc430c202899b6bcf0d6d166c4f1c
#
_cell.length_a   1.000
_cell.length_b   1.000
_cell.length_c   1.000
_cell.angle_alpha   90.00
_cell.angle_beta   90.00
_cell.angle_gamma   90.00
#
_symmetry.space_group_name_H-M   'P 1'
#
loop_
_entity.id
_entity.type
_entity.pdbx_description
1 polymer ?
#
loop_
_entity_poly.entity_id
_entity_poly.type
_entity_poly.pdbx_seq_one_letter_code
_entity_poly.pdbx_strand_id
1 'polypeptide(L)'
;MRQIGETLAVGSVSAALRQVEDVWALPTPGSRDDFPRLVRWFTSRDDPARSSGSAAARALWAIRSAAGQVFGWDRPEAGVGSRVATLRDRLPPDLRSASAGPEFRARPFTPLYLLDDEFAAEVANRTMHAVMHLGWVPDGSGGYRGQLAVLVKPNGLPGACYMAAIRPFRHLIVYPGAMRDIARAWQGLDAR
;
A
#
# COMPACT_ATOMS: atom_id res chain seq x y z
N MET A 1 21.79 -0.83 8.49
CA MET A 1 20.62 -1.53 9.06
C MET A 1 20.26 -0.84 10.37
N ARG A 2 19.45 0.22 10.35
CA ARG A 2 19.00 0.95 11.55
C ARG A 2 17.59 0.49 11.87
N GLN A 3 17.37 0.20 13.15
CA GLN A 3 16.10 -0.21 13.73
C GLN A 3 14.95 0.66 13.22
N ILE A 4 13.95 -0.02 12.67
CA ILE A 4 12.63 0.53 12.39
C ILE A 4 12.05 0.85 13.76
N GLY A 5 11.85 2.14 14.05
CA GLY A 5 11.10 2.53 15.24
C GLY A 5 9.76 1.79 15.21
N GLU A 6 9.46 1.08 16.27
CA GLU A 6 8.20 0.38 16.44
C GLU A 6 7.07 1.42 16.40
N THR A 7 6.46 1.59 15.24
CA THR A 7 5.16 2.23 15.15
C THR A 7 4.16 1.21 15.68
N LEU A 8 3.56 1.47 16.83
CA LEU A 8 2.69 0.55 17.58
C LEU A 8 1.56 -0.05 16.74
N ALA A 9 1.07 0.69 15.74
CA ALA A 9 -0.01 0.25 14.87
C ALA A 9 0.43 -0.78 13.82
N VAL A 10 1.65 -0.69 13.27
CA VAL A 10 2.22 -1.73 12.38
C VAL A 10 2.31 -3.07 13.10
N GLY A 11 2.66 -3.08 14.39
CA GLY A 11 2.71 -4.29 15.21
C GLY A 11 1.36 -4.99 15.31
N SER A 12 0.28 -4.25 15.47
CA SER A 12 -1.08 -4.80 15.60
C SER A 12 -1.60 -5.40 14.29
N VAL A 13 -1.34 -4.72 13.15
CA VAL A 13 -1.71 -5.22 11.82
C VAL A 13 -0.79 -6.36 11.39
N SER A 14 0.50 -6.31 11.71
CA SER A 14 1.47 -7.37 11.44
C SER A 14 1.14 -8.67 12.16
N ALA A 15 0.61 -8.62 13.39
CA ALA A 15 0.16 -9.80 14.12
C ALA A 15 -0.99 -10.53 13.41
N ALA A 16 -1.84 -9.80 12.67
CA ALA A 16 -2.95 -10.37 11.88
C ALA A 16 -2.49 -10.95 10.53
N LEU A 17 -1.40 -10.45 9.95
CA LEU A 17 -0.92 -10.78 8.60
C LEU A 17 0.51 -11.33 8.60
N ARG A 18 0.96 -12.01 9.55
CA ARG A 18 2.21 -12.81 9.71
C ARG A 18 3.45 -12.49 8.84
N GLN A 19 3.43 -11.57 7.86
CA GLN A 19 4.59 -11.27 7.01
C GLN A 19 4.60 -9.81 6.53
N VAL A 20 5.59 -9.03 6.97
CA VAL A 20 5.97 -7.76 6.32
C VAL A 20 6.79 -8.12 5.10
N GLU A 21 6.27 -7.85 3.90
CA GLU A 21 7.00 -8.14 2.66
C GLU A 21 8.03 -7.05 2.36
N ASP A 22 7.62 -5.77 2.46
CA ASP A 22 8.46 -4.66 2.06
C ASP A 22 8.18 -3.40 2.91
N VAL A 23 9.24 -2.66 3.25
CA VAL A 23 9.17 -1.33 3.85
C VAL A 23 10.05 -0.36 3.05
N TRP A 24 9.46 0.76 2.61
CA TRP A 24 10.11 1.75 1.75
C TRP A 24 10.00 3.15 2.33
N ALA A 25 11.15 3.84 2.38
CA ALA A 25 11.17 5.27 2.59
C ALA A 25 10.71 5.97 1.31
N LEU A 26 9.67 6.80 1.41
CA LEU A 26 9.17 7.55 0.25
C LEU A 26 9.98 8.83 0.06
N PRO A 27 10.22 9.25 -1.19
CA PRO A 27 10.87 10.52 -1.50
C PRO A 27 9.88 11.69 -1.41
N THR A 28 9.31 11.87 -0.23
CA THR A 28 8.27 12.87 0.08
C THR A 28 8.68 13.68 1.30
N PRO A 29 9.76 14.50 1.23
CA PRO A 29 10.16 15.34 2.33
C PRO A 29 9.08 16.37 2.66
N GLY A 30 8.91 16.70 3.94
CA GLY A 30 7.90 17.66 4.36
C GLY A 30 8.00 18.03 5.83
N SER A 31 7.05 18.84 6.27
CA SER A 31 6.83 19.21 7.66
C SER A 31 6.00 18.16 8.40
N ARG A 32 5.86 18.31 9.72
CA ARG A 32 5.02 17.42 10.54
C ARG A 32 3.57 17.31 10.02
N ASP A 33 3.06 18.42 9.48
CA ASP A 33 1.64 18.59 9.15
C ASP A 33 1.31 18.16 7.68
N ASP A 34 2.29 17.65 6.93
CA ASP A 34 2.09 17.29 5.52
C ASP A 34 1.52 15.87 5.29
N PHE A 35 1.30 15.08 6.35
CA PHE A 35 0.76 13.74 6.21
C PHE A 35 -0.61 13.68 5.52
N PRO A 36 -1.59 14.55 5.80
CA PRO A 36 -2.86 14.56 5.08
C PRO A 36 -2.72 14.79 3.57
N ARG A 37 -1.67 15.51 3.15
CA ARG A 37 -1.33 15.70 1.73
C ARG A 37 -0.87 14.38 1.10
N LEU A 38 -0.04 13.60 1.81
CA LEU A 38 0.39 12.28 1.35
C LEU A 38 -0.80 11.33 1.18
N VAL A 39 -1.68 11.27 2.19
CA VAL A 39 -2.88 10.42 2.16
C VAL A 39 -3.77 10.79 0.97
N ARG A 40 -4.09 12.08 0.78
CA ARG A 40 -4.88 12.56 -0.36
C ARG A 40 -4.23 12.17 -1.68
N TRP A 41 -2.91 12.33 -1.81
CA TRP A 41 -2.21 11.97 -3.03
C TRP A 41 -2.32 10.47 -3.34
N PHE A 42 -2.17 9.59 -2.35
CA PHE A 42 -2.30 8.15 -2.53
C PHE A 42 -3.72 7.70 -2.89
N THR A 43 -4.73 8.32 -2.29
CA THR A 43 -6.14 7.92 -2.47
C THR A 43 -6.77 8.51 -3.73
N SER A 44 -6.30 9.67 -4.20
CA SER A 44 -6.84 10.35 -5.39
C SER A 44 -6.22 9.88 -6.72
N ARG A 45 -5.13 9.12 -6.69
CA ARG A 45 -4.44 8.70 -7.92
C ARG A 45 -5.26 7.72 -8.75
N ASP A 46 -5.11 7.88 -10.06
CA ASP A 46 -5.58 6.93 -11.05
C ASP A 46 -4.83 5.59 -10.96
N ASP A 47 -5.34 4.59 -11.67
CA ASP A 47 -4.77 3.25 -11.75
C ASP A 47 -3.27 3.30 -12.10
N PRO A 48 -2.39 2.65 -11.31
CA PRO A 48 -0.95 2.55 -11.58
C PRO A 48 -0.63 2.00 -12.96
N ALA A 49 -1.49 1.13 -13.50
CA ALA A 49 -1.35 0.59 -14.84
C ALA A 49 -1.35 1.68 -15.92
N ARG A 50 -2.09 2.77 -15.69
CA ARG A 50 -2.22 3.89 -16.63
C ARG A 50 -1.29 5.05 -16.31
N SER A 51 -0.94 5.25 -15.05
CA SER A 51 -0.21 6.43 -14.57
C SER A 51 1.28 6.22 -14.35
N SER A 52 1.79 4.98 -14.46
CA SER A 52 3.22 4.73 -14.30
C SER A 52 4.03 5.30 -15.47
N GLY A 53 5.07 6.09 -15.15
CA GLY A 53 6.02 6.60 -16.14
C GLY A 53 6.88 5.53 -16.80
N SER A 54 6.98 4.33 -16.19
CA SER A 54 7.79 3.21 -16.69
C SER A 54 6.99 2.30 -17.62
N ALA A 55 7.42 2.14 -18.87
CA ALA A 55 6.82 1.21 -19.83
C ALA A 55 6.84 -0.23 -19.31
N ALA A 56 7.93 -0.64 -18.64
CA ALA A 56 8.05 -1.97 -18.06
C ALA A 56 7.05 -2.20 -16.90
N ALA A 57 6.84 -1.18 -16.04
CA ALA A 57 5.84 -1.27 -14.98
C ALA A 57 4.42 -1.34 -15.57
N ARG A 58 4.12 -0.54 -16.61
CA ARG A 58 2.82 -0.63 -17.31
C ARG A 58 2.59 -2.00 -17.94
N ALA A 59 3.61 -2.58 -18.59
CA ALA A 59 3.53 -3.91 -19.18
C ALA A 59 3.26 -4.98 -18.13
N LEU A 60 3.96 -4.95 -16.99
CA LEU A 60 3.74 -5.86 -15.87
C LEU A 60 2.32 -5.75 -15.30
N TRP A 61 1.82 -4.53 -15.14
CA TRP A 61 0.44 -4.31 -14.71
C TRP A 61 -0.58 -4.82 -15.73
N ALA A 62 -0.32 -4.64 -17.02
CA ALA A 62 -1.17 -5.17 -18.09
C ALA A 62 -1.21 -6.71 -18.06
N ILE A 63 -0.05 -7.37 -17.93
CA ILE A 63 0.04 -8.82 -17.79
C ILE A 63 -0.69 -9.30 -16.52
N ARG A 64 -0.48 -8.61 -15.38
CA ARG A 64 -1.16 -8.93 -14.12
C ARG A 64 -2.69 -8.79 -14.26
N SER A 65 -3.16 -7.73 -14.90
CA SER A 65 -4.59 -7.49 -15.11
C SER A 65 -5.19 -8.52 -16.06
N ALA A 66 -4.50 -8.88 -17.14
CA ALA A 66 -4.94 -9.92 -18.07
C ALA A 66 -5.03 -11.28 -17.36
N ALA A 67 -4.00 -11.65 -16.59
CA ALA A 67 -4.02 -12.87 -15.79
C ALA A 67 -5.17 -12.83 -14.74
N GLY A 68 -5.36 -11.72 -14.08
CA GLY A 68 -6.46 -11.53 -13.11
C GLY A 68 -7.84 -11.73 -13.72
N GLN A 69 -8.04 -11.27 -14.94
CA GLN A 69 -9.29 -11.48 -15.70
C GLN A 69 -9.46 -12.94 -16.13
N VAL A 70 -8.43 -13.54 -16.73
CA VAL A 70 -8.48 -14.95 -17.23
C VAL A 70 -8.71 -15.93 -16.09
N PHE A 71 -8.01 -15.75 -14.97
CA PHE A 71 -8.12 -16.65 -13.81
C PHE A 71 -9.19 -16.23 -12.80
N GLY A 72 -9.87 -15.10 -13.03
CA GLY A 72 -10.91 -14.57 -12.15
C GLY A 72 -10.39 -14.19 -10.76
N TRP A 73 -9.13 -13.75 -10.66
CA TRP A 73 -8.51 -13.43 -9.37
C TRP A 73 -9.06 -12.15 -8.76
N ASP A 74 -9.44 -11.19 -9.59
CA ASP A 74 -9.86 -9.84 -9.20
C ASP A 74 -11.39 -9.66 -9.29
N ARG A 75 -12.16 -10.75 -9.25
CA ARG A 75 -13.62 -10.66 -9.23
C ARG A 75 -14.10 -10.04 -7.91
N PRO A 76 -15.16 -9.20 -7.93
CA PRO A 76 -15.70 -8.58 -6.70
C PRO A 76 -16.04 -9.59 -5.61
N GLU A 77 -16.52 -10.78 -6.00
CA GLU A 77 -16.89 -11.86 -5.08
C GLU A 77 -15.68 -12.49 -4.37
N ALA A 78 -14.45 -12.19 -4.82
CA ALA A 78 -13.22 -12.65 -4.22
C ALA A 78 -12.59 -11.62 -3.25
N GLY A 79 -13.19 -10.44 -3.12
CA GLY A 79 -12.69 -9.30 -2.38
C GLY A 79 -13.02 -9.28 -0.89
N VAL A 80 -12.67 -8.16 -0.25
CA VAL A 80 -13.04 -7.83 1.12
C VAL A 80 -14.55 -7.64 1.22
N GLY A 81 -15.15 -8.12 2.31
CA GLY A 81 -16.59 -8.03 2.55
C GLY A 81 -17.43 -9.16 1.91
N SER A 82 -16.90 -9.83 0.88
CA SER A 82 -17.60 -10.96 0.26
C SER A 82 -16.96 -12.30 0.62
N ARG A 83 -15.71 -12.53 0.23
CA ARG A 83 -14.97 -13.75 0.54
C ARG A 83 -14.16 -13.67 1.82
N VAL A 84 -13.63 -12.49 2.14
CA VAL A 84 -12.73 -12.26 3.27
C VAL A 84 -13.36 -11.20 4.16
N ALA A 85 -13.55 -11.49 5.46
CA ALA A 85 -13.96 -10.49 6.42
C ALA A 85 -12.92 -9.37 6.49
N THR A 86 -13.39 -8.13 6.64
CA THR A 86 -12.50 -6.98 6.79
C THR A 86 -11.61 -7.14 8.02
N LEU A 87 -10.35 -6.71 7.89
CA LEU A 87 -9.44 -6.64 9.03
C LEU A 87 -9.88 -5.58 10.04
N ARG A 88 -10.69 -4.60 9.64
CA ARG A 88 -11.20 -3.57 10.55
C ARG A 88 -11.87 -4.17 11.78
N ASP A 89 -12.61 -5.27 11.62
CA ASP A 89 -13.30 -5.93 12.74
C ASP A 89 -12.34 -6.58 13.75
N ARG A 90 -11.09 -6.80 13.35
CA ARG A 90 -10.03 -7.41 14.17
C ARG A 90 -9.04 -6.40 14.72
N LEU A 91 -9.19 -5.12 14.40
CA LEU A 91 -8.35 -4.08 14.95
C LEU A 91 -8.59 -3.90 16.45
N PRO A 92 -7.57 -3.48 17.21
CA PRO A 92 -7.74 -3.00 18.58
C PRO A 92 -8.83 -1.92 18.66
N PRO A 93 -9.53 -1.79 19.80
CA PRO A 93 -10.67 -0.88 19.94
C PRO A 93 -10.36 0.57 19.58
N ASP A 94 -9.19 1.07 19.91
CA ASP A 94 -8.68 2.41 19.59
C ASP A 94 -8.59 2.64 18.08
N LEU A 95 -7.97 1.73 17.33
CA LEU A 95 -7.88 1.81 15.87
C LEU A 95 -9.23 1.59 15.18
N ARG A 96 -10.07 0.72 15.74
CA ARG A 96 -11.41 0.45 15.19
C ARG A 96 -12.35 1.64 15.36
N SER A 97 -12.21 2.41 16.42
CA SER A 97 -12.99 3.63 16.67
C SER A 97 -12.48 4.84 15.89
N ALA A 98 -11.24 4.81 15.40
CA ALA A 98 -10.69 5.86 14.56
C ALA A 98 -11.43 5.98 13.23
N SER A 99 -11.29 7.13 12.55
CA SER A 99 -11.78 7.31 11.19
C SER A 99 -11.21 6.23 10.27
N ALA A 100 -11.97 5.72 9.34
CA ALA A 100 -11.44 4.82 8.31
C ALA A 100 -10.50 5.56 7.34
N GLY A 101 -10.70 6.86 7.16
CA GLY A 101 -9.99 7.67 6.19
C GLY A 101 -10.70 7.75 4.83
N PRO A 102 -10.07 8.42 3.85
CA PRO A 102 -10.65 8.63 2.52
C PRO A 102 -10.68 7.34 1.68
N GLU A 103 -11.73 7.19 0.90
CA GLU A 103 -11.86 6.12 -0.10
C GLU A 103 -10.89 6.30 -1.26
N PHE A 104 -10.48 5.19 -1.87
CA PHE A 104 -9.63 5.20 -3.06
C PHE A 104 -10.45 5.40 -4.34
N ARG A 105 -10.06 6.38 -5.15
CA ARG A 105 -10.80 6.74 -6.37
C ARG A 105 -10.77 5.63 -7.44
N ALA A 106 -9.63 4.96 -7.62
CA ALA A 106 -9.43 4.04 -8.74
C ALA A 106 -8.71 2.74 -8.36
N ARG A 107 -8.64 2.40 -7.08
CA ARG A 107 -7.95 1.20 -6.59
C ARG A 107 -8.87 0.38 -5.70
N PRO A 108 -8.77 -0.94 -5.75
CA PRO A 108 -9.62 -1.83 -4.95
C PRO A 108 -9.18 -1.92 -3.47
N PHE A 109 -8.70 -0.81 -2.89
CA PHE A 109 -8.34 -0.75 -1.49
C PHE A 109 -9.52 -0.27 -0.66
N THR A 110 -9.74 -0.93 0.47
CA THR A 110 -10.72 -0.55 1.50
C THR A 110 -9.96 0.08 2.68
N PRO A 111 -10.25 1.33 3.05
CA PRO A 111 -9.62 1.97 4.20
C PRO A 111 -9.89 1.22 5.50
N LEU A 112 -8.86 1.11 6.34
CA LEU A 112 -8.93 0.48 7.66
C LEU A 112 -9.00 1.50 8.79
N TYR A 113 -8.02 2.38 8.86
CA TYR A 113 -7.95 3.48 9.83
C TYR A 113 -7.07 4.62 9.34
N LEU A 114 -7.33 5.81 9.85
CA LEU A 114 -6.53 7.03 9.68
C LEU A 114 -6.28 7.65 11.05
N LEU A 115 -4.99 7.87 11.37
CA LEU A 115 -4.49 8.62 12.51
C LEU A 115 -3.77 9.88 12.02
N ASP A 116 -3.18 10.65 12.94
CA ASP A 116 -2.48 11.90 12.61
C ASP A 116 -1.24 11.67 11.74
N ASP A 117 -0.58 10.50 11.88
CA ASP A 117 0.67 10.14 11.20
C ASP A 117 0.67 8.73 10.58
N GLU A 118 -0.48 8.04 10.59
CA GLU A 118 -0.62 6.69 10.03
C GLU A 118 -1.94 6.53 9.26
N PHE A 119 -1.87 5.82 8.12
CA PHE A 119 -3.03 5.40 7.34
C PHE A 119 -2.85 3.97 6.86
N ALA A 120 -3.86 3.15 7.06
CA ALA A 120 -3.87 1.78 6.56
C ALA A 120 -5.08 1.50 5.68
N ALA A 121 -4.87 0.68 4.65
CA ALA A 121 -5.93 0.20 3.78
C ALA A 121 -5.64 -1.24 3.34
N GLU A 122 -6.68 -2.04 3.17
CA GLU A 122 -6.58 -3.44 2.79
C GLU A 122 -7.08 -3.70 1.38
N VAL A 123 -6.59 -4.77 0.77
CA VAL A 123 -7.11 -5.34 -0.47
C VAL A 123 -7.03 -6.85 -0.40
N ALA A 124 -8.09 -7.52 -0.83
CA ALA A 124 -8.10 -8.98 -0.94
C ALA A 124 -8.56 -9.43 -2.32
N ASN A 125 -7.99 -10.52 -2.79
CA ASN A 125 -8.43 -11.24 -3.97
C ASN A 125 -8.18 -12.75 -3.80
N ARG A 126 -8.37 -13.56 -4.83
CA ARG A 126 -8.17 -15.01 -4.73
C ARG A 126 -6.75 -15.43 -4.39
N THR A 127 -5.74 -14.61 -4.72
CA THR A 127 -4.32 -14.97 -4.55
C THR A 127 -3.72 -14.46 -3.26
N MET A 128 -4.24 -13.37 -2.71
CA MET A 128 -3.67 -12.72 -1.52
C MET A 128 -4.70 -11.92 -0.74
N HIS A 129 -4.37 -11.63 0.52
CA HIS A 129 -4.90 -10.53 1.32
C HIS A 129 -3.71 -9.64 1.72
N ALA A 130 -3.77 -8.36 1.40
CA ALA A 130 -2.68 -7.43 1.64
C ALA A 130 -3.17 -6.17 2.36
N VAL A 131 -2.26 -5.57 3.11
CA VAL A 131 -2.43 -4.25 3.73
C VAL A 131 -1.32 -3.34 3.22
N MET A 132 -1.71 -2.17 2.76
CA MET A 132 -0.85 -1.02 2.55
C MET A 132 -0.92 -0.15 3.80
N HIS A 133 0.23 0.18 4.36
CA HIS A 133 0.37 1.08 5.49
C HIS A 133 1.24 2.26 5.09
N LEU A 134 0.76 3.46 5.28
CA LEU A 134 1.50 4.71 5.15
C LEU A 134 1.77 5.26 6.54
N GLY A 135 3.03 5.55 6.82
CA GLY A 135 3.45 6.25 8.02
C GLY A 135 4.11 7.58 7.66
N TRP A 136 4.04 8.55 8.56
CA TRP A 136 4.74 9.82 8.47
C TRP A 136 5.80 9.87 9.55
N VAL A 137 7.05 9.71 9.18
CA VAL A 137 8.14 9.48 10.12
C VAL A 137 9.22 10.55 10.02
N PRO A 138 9.92 10.86 11.13
CA PRO A 138 11.09 11.74 11.07
C PRO A 138 12.13 11.23 10.07
N ASP A 139 12.68 12.12 9.26
CA ASP A 139 13.66 11.79 8.22
C ASP A 139 15.12 11.78 8.72
N GLY A 140 15.35 12.21 9.97
CA GLY A 140 16.66 12.31 10.60
C GLY A 140 17.42 13.61 10.31
N SER A 141 16.84 14.51 9.51
CA SER A 141 17.39 15.85 9.21
C SER A 141 16.62 17.00 9.88
N GLY A 142 15.63 16.68 10.69
CA GLY A 142 14.73 17.62 11.34
C GLY A 142 13.39 17.80 10.62
N GLY A 143 13.21 17.14 9.48
CA GLY A 143 11.96 17.04 8.74
C GLY A 143 11.26 15.70 8.92
N TYR A 144 10.25 15.49 8.10
CA TYR A 144 9.48 14.24 8.02
C TYR A 144 9.43 13.72 6.59
N ARG A 145 9.11 12.43 6.46
CA ARG A 145 8.88 11.78 5.17
C ARG A 145 7.87 10.66 5.28
N GLY A 146 7.25 10.31 4.18
CA GLY A 146 6.43 9.13 4.09
C GLY A 146 7.23 7.83 4.20
N GLN A 147 6.62 6.84 4.81
CA GLN A 147 7.05 5.45 4.82
C GLN A 147 5.90 4.58 4.32
N LEU A 148 6.19 3.70 3.37
CA LEU A 148 5.23 2.72 2.85
C LEU A 148 5.64 1.33 3.33
N ALA A 149 4.77 0.67 4.07
CA ALA A 149 4.89 -0.76 4.37
C ALA A 149 3.81 -1.55 3.62
N VAL A 150 4.19 -2.70 3.09
CA VAL A 150 3.28 -3.63 2.42
C VAL A 150 3.34 -4.97 3.14
N LEU A 151 2.21 -5.37 3.70
CA LEU A 151 2.04 -6.64 4.37
C LEU A 151 1.18 -7.53 3.48
N VAL A 152 1.62 -8.76 3.22
CA VAL A 152 0.91 -9.69 2.33
C VAL A 152 0.74 -11.04 2.99
N LYS A 153 -0.46 -11.58 2.89
CA LYS A 153 -0.78 -12.97 3.22
C LYS A 153 -1.20 -13.68 1.93
N PRO A 154 -0.34 -14.55 1.36
CA PRO A 154 -0.72 -15.36 0.22
C PRO A 154 -1.85 -16.33 0.55
N ASN A 155 -2.75 -16.57 -0.41
CA ASN A 155 -3.85 -17.52 -0.28
C ASN A 155 -3.45 -18.88 -0.88
N GLY A 156 -3.04 -19.81 -0.01
CA GLY A 156 -2.65 -21.17 -0.41
C GLY A 156 -1.36 -21.23 -1.25
N LEU A 157 -1.07 -22.41 -1.75
CA LEU A 157 0.14 -22.66 -2.58
C LEU A 157 0.15 -21.83 -3.88
N PRO A 158 -0.96 -21.68 -4.64
CA PRO A 158 -0.95 -20.88 -5.85
C PRO A 158 -0.62 -19.42 -5.59
N GLY A 159 -1.15 -18.84 -4.49
CA GLY A 159 -0.83 -17.48 -4.07
C GLY A 159 0.63 -17.33 -3.66
N ALA A 160 1.19 -18.30 -2.92
CA ALA A 160 2.59 -18.30 -2.53
C ALA A 160 3.54 -18.38 -3.74
N CYS A 161 3.27 -19.28 -4.68
CA CYS A 161 4.04 -19.41 -5.93
C CYS A 161 3.98 -18.11 -6.76
N TYR A 162 2.79 -17.52 -6.89
CA TYR A 162 2.62 -16.26 -7.60
C TYR A 162 3.45 -15.15 -6.94
N MET A 163 3.37 -14.98 -5.61
CA MET A 163 4.12 -13.95 -4.87
C MET A 163 5.63 -14.15 -5.00
N ALA A 164 6.12 -15.39 -4.94
CA ALA A 164 7.53 -15.71 -5.15
C ALA A 164 7.99 -15.34 -6.58
N ALA A 165 7.19 -15.68 -7.59
CA ALA A 165 7.51 -15.42 -8.99
C ALA A 165 7.58 -13.93 -9.32
N ILE A 166 6.70 -13.09 -8.74
CA ILE A 166 6.69 -11.65 -9.02
C ILE A 166 7.66 -10.84 -8.15
N ARG A 167 8.25 -11.45 -7.11
CA ARG A 167 9.15 -10.75 -6.17
C ARG A 167 10.30 -10.02 -6.85
N PRO A 168 11.11 -10.65 -7.74
CA PRO A 168 12.21 -9.95 -8.41
C PRO A 168 11.72 -8.78 -9.26
N PHE A 169 10.59 -8.91 -9.95
CA PHE A 169 10.04 -7.84 -10.78
C PHE A 169 9.56 -6.66 -9.93
N ARG A 170 8.96 -6.93 -8.77
CA ARG A 170 8.56 -5.88 -7.83
C ARG A 170 9.76 -5.06 -7.40
N HIS A 171 10.86 -5.70 -6.96
CA HIS A 171 12.04 -5.04 -6.44
C HIS A 171 12.85 -4.31 -7.53
N LEU A 172 13.00 -4.91 -8.72
CA LEU A 172 13.88 -4.39 -9.76
C LEU A 172 13.21 -3.36 -10.69
N ILE A 173 11.89 -3.44 -10.86
CA ILE A 173 11.16 -2.64 -11.86
C ILE A 173 10.08 -1.77 -11.21
N VAL A 174 9.17 -2.41 -10.46
CA VAL A 174 7.96 -1.72 -9.98
C VAL A 174 8.30 -0.67 -8.94
N TYR A 175 9.04 -1.04 -7.90
CA TYR A 175 9.38 -0.11 -6.83
C TYR A 175 10.30 1.03 -7.26
N PRO A 176 11.41 0.82 -7.99
CA PRO A 176 12.21 1.94 -8.46
C PRO A 176 11.46 2.89 -9.40
N GLY A 177 10.55 2.35 -10.22
CA GLY A 177 9.65 3.15 -11.04
C GLY A 177 8.68 3.99 -10.20
N ALA A 178 8.00 3.34 -9.25
CA ALA A 178 7.07 4.00 -8.35
C ALA A 178 7.73 5.09 -7.51
N MET A 179 8.95 4.86 -6.98
CA MET A 179 9.68 5.87 -6.21
C MET A 179 10.00 7.12 -7.04
N ARG A 180 10.41 6.94 -8.30
CA ARG A 180 10.65 8.07 -9.22
C ARG A 180 9.37 8.84 -9.54
N ASP A 181 8.26 8.14 -9.73
CA ASP A 181 6.96 8.76 -10.02
C ASP A 181 6.43 9.51 -8.80
N ILE A 182 6.63 8.97 -7.58
CA ILE A 182 6.29 9.63 -6.33
C ILE A 182 7.11 10.90 -6.16
N ALA A 183 8.44 10.84 -6.34
CA ALA A 183 9.33 12.00 -6.20
C ALA A 183 8.91 13.15 -7.12
N ARG A 184 8.68 12.86 -8.40
CA ARG A 184 8.26 13.87 -9.40
C ARG A 184 6.91 14.49 -9.06
N ALA A 185 5.96 13.66 -8.67
CA ALA A 185 4.63 14.13 -8.33
C ALA A 185 4.63 14.98 -7.06
N TRP A 186 5.42 14.59 -6.05
CA TRP A 186 5.53 15.33 -4.80
C TRP A 186 6.11 16.72 -5.01
N GLN A 187 7.21 16.82 -5.77
CA GLN A 187 7.82 18.11 -6.16
C GLN A 187 6.85 19.00 -6.96
N GLY A 188 6.05 18.40 -7.84
CA GLY A 188 5.04 19.14 -8.61
C GLY A 188 3.87 19.66 -7.78
N LEU A 189 3.65 19.15 -6.56
CA LEU A 189 2.66 19.66 -5.62
C LEU A 189 3.18 20.88 -4.84
N ASP A 190 4.50 21.02 -4.66
CA ASP A 190 5.14 22.16 -3.99
C ASP A 190 5.19 23.39 -4.90
N ALA A 191 5.07 23.19 -6.22
CA ALA A 191 5.14 24.26 -7.22
C ALA A 191 3.79 24.91 -7.54
N ARG A 192 2.70 24.53 -6.85
CA ARG A 192 1.33 25.07 -7.05
C ARG A 192 0.83 25.77 -5.79
#